data_fc7b2417b63dd1caded6cb44c6e440d5
#
_entry.id   fc7b2417b63dd1caded6cb44c6e440d5
#
_cell.length_a   1.000
_cell.length_b   1.000
_cell.length_c   1.000
_cell.angle_alpha   90.00
_cell.angle_beta   90.00
_cell.angle_gamma   90.00
#
_symmetry.space_group_name_H-M   'P 1'
#
loop_
_entity.id
_entity.type
_entity.pdbx_description
1 polymer ?
#
loop_
_entity_poly.entity_id
_entity_poly.type
_entity_poly.pdbx_seq_one_letter_code
_entity_poly.pdbx_strand_id
1 'polypeptide(L)'
;MKTDRHGQAKILTSDEIQRLFGMGFTCDRDRALFGICLYTACRINEACTLLSTDVYDANGVRSKLTIRKGNTKGQQDTRQVATHPALAHYLTLHHSQRNGYLFPGRHGRGHLHPTSADAILRDACQRVGLEGVSTHSMRRTALTVMHRAGIPLGVLQKISGHRNLQALQKYLEISEEQVEVAISKLSF
;
A
#
# COMPACT_ATOMS: atom_id res chain seq x y z
N MET A 1 3.39 16.71 10.52
CA MET A 1 3.04 16.84 9.09
C MET A 1 4.33 17.13 8.32
N LYS A 2 4.61 16.46 7.21
CA LYS A 2 5.81 16.77 6.39
C LYS A 2 5.60 18.09 5.63
N THR A 3 5.99 19.18 6.20
CA THR A 3 6.50 20.32 5.48
C THR A 3 8.00 20.04 5.29
N ASP A 4 8.55 20.13 4.10
CA ASP A 4 10.01 19.98 3.81
C ASP A 4 10.65 18.58 3.98
N ARG A 5 9.93 17.48 3.67
CA ARG A 5 10.44 16.10 3.73
C ARG A 5 10.89 15.59 5.10
N HIS A 6 10.78 16.36 6.15
CA HIS A 6 11.04 15.98 7.55
C HIS A 6 9.72 15.65 8.27
N GLY A 7 9.67 14.54 9.02
CA GLY A 7 8.50 14.10 9.77
C GLY A 7 7.85 12.81 9.21
N GLN A 8 6.76 12.41 9.85
CA GLN A 8 6.03 11.18 9.49
C GLN A 8 5.18 11.39 8.22
N ALA A 9 5.07 10.34 7.38
CA ALA A 9 4.21 10.37 6.19
C ALA A 9 2.74 10.63 6.57
N LYS A 10 2.04 11.44 5.79
CA LYS A 10 0.62 11.76 6.03
C LYS A 10 -0.24 10.50 6.01
N ILE A 11 -1.21 10.41 6.93
CA ILE A 11 -2.32 9.47 6.88
C ILE A 11 -3.43 10.13 6.06
N LEU A 12 -3.89 9.44 5.01
CA LEU A 12 -4.92 9.94 4.12
C LEU A 12 -6.31 9.66 4.69
N THR A 13 -7.22 10.63 4.55
CA THR A 13 -8.65 10.43 4.81
C THR A 13 -9.31 9.68 3.65
N SER A 14 -10.54 9.19 3.86
CA SER A 14 -11.32 8.52 2.80
C SER A 14 -11.54 9.44 1.60
N ASP A 15 -11.87 10.72 1.83
CA ASP A 15 -12.09 11.71 0.76
C ASP A 15 -10.80 12.02 -0.01
N GLU A 16 -9.66 12.09 0.67
CA GLU A 16 -8.35 12.26 0.03
C GLU A 16 -7.98 11.06 -0.83
N ILE A 17 -8.26 9.83 -0.36
CA ILE A 17 -8.07 8.62 -1.15
C ILE A 17 -8.98 8.64 -2.38
N GLN A 18 -10.26 8.96 -2.23
CA GLN A 18 -11.21 9.03 -3.36
C GLN A 18 -10.77 10.07 -4.39
N ARG A 19 -10.36 11.27 -3.97
CA ARG A 19 -9.85 12.30 -4.88
C ARG A 19 -8.58 11.86 -5.59
N LEU A 20 -7.63 11.27 -4.86
CA LEU A 20 -6.36 10.84 -5.42
C LEU A 20 -6.54 9.72 -6.46
N PHE A 21 -7.34 8.70 -6.15
CA PHE A 21 -7.59 7.58 -7.06
C PHE A 21 -8.54 7.93 -8.20
N GLY A 22 -9.53 8.80 -7.96
CA GLY A 22 -10.51 9.21 -8.97
C GLY A 22 -9.96 10.23 -9.96
N MET A 23 -9.25 11.26 -9.47
CA MET A 23 -8.83 12.41 -10.28
C MET A 23 -7.30 12.62 -10.33
N GLY A 24 -6.58 12.16 -9.29
CA GLY A 24 -5.13 12.38 -9.20
C GLY A 24 -4.36 11.48 -10.18
N PHE A 25 -4.63 10.17 -10.16
CA PHE A 25 -4.01 9.22 -11.10
C PHE A 25 -4.72 9.25 -12.46
N THR A 26 -3.95 9.43 -13.52
CA THR A 26 -4.47 9.58 -14.88
C THR A 26 -4.55 8.27 -15.67
N CYS A 27 -3.94 7.19 -15.17
CA CYS A 27 -3.97 5.89 -15.84
C CYS A 27 -4.14 4.73 -14.85
N ASP A 28 -4.62 3.60 -15.36
CA ASP A 28 -4.93 2.42 -14.54
C ASP A 28 -3.68 1.75 -13.99
N ARG A 29 -2.53 1.86 -14.68
CA ARG A 29 -1.23 1.42 -14.16
C ARG A 29 -0.93 2.07 -12.80
N ASP A 30 -1.10 3.37 -12.69
CA ASP A 30 -0.75 4.13 -11.50
C ASP A 30 -1.77 3.85 -10.38
N ARG A 31 -3.06 3.73 -10.71
CA ARG A 31 -4.09 3.27 -9.77
C ARG A 31 -3.78 1.87 -9.23
N ALA A 32 -3.39 0.93 -10.09
CA ALA A 32 -3.01 -0.41 -9.68
C ALA A 32 -1.78 -0.40 -8.77
N LEU A 33 -0.71 0.33 -9.13
CA LEU A 33 0.52 0.43 -8.35
C LEU A 33 0.27 0.93 -6.92
N PHE A 34 -0.40 2.08 -6.80
CA PHE A 34 -0.68 2.68 -5.49
C PHE A 34 -1.82 1.98 -4.76
N GLY A 35 -2.74 1.35 -5.49
CA GLY A 35 -3.74 0.45 -4.93
C GLY A 35 -3.10 -0.76 -4.24
N ILE A 36 -2.10 -1.39 -4.86
CA ILE A 36 -1.32 -2.45 -4.21
C ILE A 36 -0.71 -1.94 -2.90
N CYS A 37 -0.04 -0.77 -2.91
CA CYS A 37 0.55 -0.21 -1.70
C CYS A 37 -0.49 0.06 -0.59
N LEU A 38 -1.67 0.56 -0.96
CA LEU A 38 -2.76 0.87 -0.02
C LEU A 38 -3.40 -0.39 0.54
N TYR A 39 -3.87 -1.31 -0.31
CA TYR A 39 -4.67 -2.45 0.12
C TYR A 39 -3.87 -3.64 0.66
N THR A 40 -2.56 -3.70 0.39
CA THR A 40 -1.68 -4.75 0.93
C THR A 40 -0.71 -4.23 1.99
N ALA A 41 -0.72 -2.93 2.26
CA ALA A 41 0.26 -2.26 3.11
C ALA A 41 1.72 -2.58 2.74
N CYS A 42 2.02 -2.91 1.47
CA CYS A 42 3.38 -3.17 1.03
C CYS A 42 4.19 -1.87 0.84
N ARG A 43 5.50 -1.99 0.78
CA ARG A 43 6.39 -0.87 0.44
C ARG A 43 6.38 -0.63 -1.07
N ILE A 44 6.62 0.60 -1.49
CA ILE A 44 6.65 0.95 -2.91
C ILE A 44 7.64 0.09 -3.71
N ASN A 45 8.81 -0.24 -3.15
CA ASN A 45 9.76 -1.12 -3.82
C ASN A 45 9.21 -2.54 -3.99
N GLU A 46 8.47 -3.07 -3.00
CA GLU A 46 7.81 -4.37 -3.10
C GLU A 46 6.77 -4.36 -4.23
N ALA A 47 5.97 -3.30 -4.34
CA ALA A 47 4.98 -3.15 -5.41
C ALA A 47 5.65 -3.01 -6.80
N CYS A 48 6.69 -2.18 -6.93
CA CYS A 48 7.40 -1.98 -8.20
C CYS A 48 8.04 -3.26 -8.74
N THR A 49 8.44 -4.18 -7.87
CA THR A 49 9.16 -5.41 -8.23
C THR A 49 8.26 -6.65 -8.34
N LEU A 50 6.94 -6.50 -8.22
CA LEU A 50 5.99 -7.60 -8.45
C LEU A 50 6.08 -8.12 -9.88
N LEU A 51 5.97 -9.43 -10.02
CA LEU A 51 5.78 -10.08 -11.31
C LEU A 51 4.29 -10.19 -11.64
N SER A 52 3.96 -10.22 -12.91
CA SER A 52 2.56 -10.44 -13.35
C SER A 52 2.00 -11.75 -12.79
N THR A 53 2.82 -12.80 -12.67
CA THR A 53 2.45 -14.09 -12.08
C THR A 53 2.20 -14.05 -10.56
N ASP A 54 2.63 -12.99 -9.86
CA ASP A 54 2.31 -12.79 -8.45
C ASP A 54 0.89 -12.26 -8.24
N VAL A 55 0.29 -11.70 -9.29
CA VAL A 55 -0.98 -10.97 -9.29
C VAL A 55 -2.04 -11.65 -10.12
N TYR A 56 -1.67 -12.26 -11.25
CA TYR A 56 -2.61 -12.91 -12.17
C TYR A 56 -2.35 -14.41 -12.31
N ASP A 57 -3.40 -15.14 -12.62
CA ASP A 57 -3.38 -16.52 -13.09
C ASP A 57 -4.33 -16.71 -14.28
N ALA A 58 -4.58 -17.96 -14.68
CA ALA A 58 -5.46 -18.27 -15.83
C ALA A 58 -6.90 -17.74 -15.67
N ASN A 59 -7.35 -17.47 -14.43
CA ASN A 59 -8.69 -16.98 -14.12
C ASN A 59 -8.75 -15.46 -13.94
N GLY A 60 -7.64 -14.74 -14.14
CA GLY A 60 -7.54 -13.30 -13.96
C GLY A 60 -6.79 -12.89 -12.70
N VAL A 61 -7.31 -11.91 -11.95
CA VAL A 61 -6.67 -11.43 -10.72
C VAL A 61 -6.78 -12.48 -9.61
N ARG A 62 -5.64 -12.86 -9.02
CA ARG A 62 -5.58 -13.83 -7.93
C ARG A 62 -6.34 -13.33 -6.69
N SER A 63 -6.97 -14.26 -5.96
CA SER A 63 -7.60 -13.98 -4.66
C SER A 63 -6.60 -13.58 -3.57
N LYS A 64 -5.32 -13.92 -3.75
CA LYS A 64 -4.20 -13.52 -2.89
C LYS A 64 -3.01 -13.12 -3.74
N LEU A 65 -2.46 -11.93 -3.49
CA LEU A 65 -1.22 -11.47 -4.10
C LEU A 65 -0.02 -12.06 -3.35
N THR A 66 1.04 -12.40 -4.09
CA THR A 66 2.30 -12.92 -3.53
C THR A 66 3.35 -11.82 -3.49
N ILE A 67 3.83 -11.46 -2.30
CA ILE A 67 4.95 -10.52 -2.11
C ILE A 67 6.18 -11.33 -1.75
N ARG A 68 7.12 -11.42 -2.71
CA ARG A 68 8.27 -12.32 -2.63
C ARG A 68 9.34 -11.81 -1.68
N LYS A 69 10.02 -12.72 -0.99
CA LYS A 69 11.17 -12.46 -0.11
C LYS A 69 12.25 -11.61 -0.78
N GLY A 70 12.61 -11.91 -2.02
CA GLY A 70 13.65 -11.20 -2.76
C GLY A 70 13.35 -9.71 -2.99
N ASN A 71 12.09 -9.30 -2.93
CA ASN A 71 11.64 -7.93 -3.16
C ASN A 71 11.56 -7.12 -1.86
N THR A 72 11.77 -7.74 -0.70
CA THR A 72 11.64 -7.10 0.61
C THR A 72 12.99 -6.57 1.11
N LYS A 73 12.98 -5.37 1.72
CA LYS A 73 14.17 -4.84 2.40
C LYS A 73 14.60 -5.79 3.53
N GLY A 74 15.79 -6.36 3.44
CA GLY A 74 16.34 -7.29 4.41
C GLY A 74 15.83 -8.73 4.24
N GLN A 75 15.41 -9.11 3.04
CA GLN A 75 15.02 -10.48 2.67
C GLN A 75 14.01 -11.12 3.65
N GLN A 76 12.94 -10.40 3.94
CA GLN A 76 11.81 -10.91 4.73
C GLN A 76 11.13 -12.07 4.01
N ASP A 77 10.36 -12.89 4.76
CA ASP A 77 9.69 -14.04 4.18
C ASP A 77 8.67 -13.66 3.11
N THR A 78 8.49 -14.55 2.13
CA THR A 78 7.41 -14.44 1.15
C THR A 78 6.08 -14.48 1.88
N ARG A 79 5.19 -13.53 1.58
CA ARG A 79 3.86 -13.46 2.17
C ARG A 79 2.77 -13.38 1.11
N GLN A 80 1.62 -13.89 1.44
CA GLN A 80 0.40 -13.74 0.65
C GLN A 80 -0.56 -12.80 1.36
N VAL A 81 -1.12 -11.86 0.61
CA VAL A 81 -2.10 -10.90 1.12
C VAL A 81 -3.37 -11.01 0.29
N ALA A 82 -4.52 -11.13 0.96
CA ALA A 82 -5.82 -11.21 0.29
C ALA A 82 -6.06 -9.98 -0.60
N THR A 83 -6.62 -10.20 -1.77
CA THR A 83 -6.93 -9.13 -2.74
C THR A 83 -8.25 -8.48 -2.38
N HIS A 84 -8.22 -7.22 -1.97
CA HIS A 84 -9.42 -6.44 -1.72
C HIS A 84 -10.22 -6.21 -3.02
N PRO A 85 -11.57 -6.21 -3.03
CA PRO A 85 -12.37 -6.02 -4.24
C PRO A 85 -12.02 -4.75 -5.05
N ALA A 86 -11.82 -3.61 -4.39
CA ALA A 86 -11.39 -2.38 -5.08
C ALA A 86 -10.00 -2.53 -5.72
N LEU A 87 -9.07 -3.24 -5.10
CA LEU A 87 -7.78 -3.54 -5.70
C LEU A 87 -7.92 -4.48 -6.91
N ALA A 88 -8.76 -5.50 -6.81
CA ALA A 88 -9.05 -6.40 -7.93
C ALA A 88 -9.58 -5.62 -9.14
N HIS A 89 -10.47 -4.64 -8.92
CA HIS A 89 -10.97 -3.76 -9.96
C HIS A 89 -9.82 -2.98 -10.66
N TYR A 90 -8.94 -2.33 -9.91
CA TYR A 90 -7.80 -1.59 -10.49
C TYR A 90 -6.84 -2.51 -11.26
N LEU A 91 -6.61 -3.71 -10.75
CA LEU A 91 -5.75 -4.69 -11.40
C LEU A 91 -6.41 -5.23 -12.69
N THR A 92 -7.72 -5.44 -12.69
CA THR A 92 -8.46 -5.84 -13.91
C THR A 92 -8.37 -4.78 -14.98
N LEU A 93 -8.50 -3.50 -14.65
CA LEU A 93 -8.35 -2.39 -15.60
C LEU A 93 -6.92 -2.26 -16.12
N HIS A 94 -5.93 -2.46 -15.25
CA HIS A 94 -4.51 -2.41 -15.65
C HIS A 94 -4.12 -3.56 -16.58
N HIS A 95 -4.69 -4.74 -16.39
CA HIS A 95 -4.53 -5.99 -17.15
C HIS A 95 -3.20 -6.12 -17.91
N SER A 96 -2.12 -6.42 -17.18
CA SER A 96 -0.82 -6.70 -17.82
C SER A 96 -0.77 -8.14 -18.32
N GLN A 97 -0.93 -8.33 -19.62
CA GLN A 97 -0.74 -9.65 -20.27
C GLN A 97 0.75 -10.04 -20.43
N ARG A 98 1.67 -9.23 -19.94
CA ARG A 98 3.11 -9.43 -20.13
C ARG A 98 3.68 -10.39 -19.10
N ASN A 99 4.42 -11.39 -19.56
CA ASN A 99 5.32 -12.14 -18.70
C ASN A 99 6.44 -11.21 -18.23
N GLY A 100 6.71 -11.17 -16.91
CA GLY A 100 7.73 -10.33 -16.34
C GLY A 100 7.22 -9.41 -15.23
N TYR A 101 7.83 -8.25 -15.08
CA TYR A 101 7.40 -7.28 -14.06
C TYR A 101 6.02 -6.72 -14.35
N LEU A 102 5.17 -6.65 -13.31
CA LEU A 102 3.83 -6.07 -13.38
C LEU A 102 3.89 -4.60 -13.83
N PHE A 103 4.88 -3.88 -13.33
CA PHE A 103 5.15 -2.48 -13.68
C PHE A 103 6.55 -2.39 -14.32
N PRO A 104 6.64 -2.58 -15.66
CA PRO A 104 7.92 -2.54 -16.34
C PRO A 104 8.52 -1.14 -16.30
N GLY A 105 9.84 -1.07 -16.29
CA GLY A 105 10.60 0.15 -16.40
C GLY A 105 10.56 0.75 -17.79
N ARG A 106 11.29 1.87 -17.98
CA ARG A 106 11.34 2.57 -19.25
C ARG A 106 11.82 1.63 -20.37
N HIS A 107 11.15 1.69 -21.52
CA HIS A 107 11.38 0.80 -22.67
C HIS A 107 11.26 -0.70 -22.34
N GLY A 108 10.50 -1.08 -21.32
CA GLY A 108 10.30 -2.48 -20.92
C GLY A 108 11.50 -3.11 -20.22
N ARG A 109 12.53 -2.35 -19.85
CA ARG A 109 13.72 -2.87 -19.15
C ARG A 109 13.53 -2.84 -17.65
N GLY A 110 13.72 -4.00 -16.99
CA GLY A 110 13.56 -4.11 -15.55
C GLY A 110 12.17 -3.71 -15.05
N HIS A 111 12.10 -3.22 -13.81
CA HIS A 111 10.88 -2.74 -13.19
C HIS A 111 10.84 -1.21 -13.07
N LEU A 112 9.66 -0.64 -12.81
CA LEU A 112 9.51 0.76 -12.49
C LEU A 112 10.33 1.10 -11.24
N HIS A 113 11.20 2.12 -11.33
CA HIS A 113 12.02 2.51 -10.20
C HIS A 113 11.20 3.24 -9.13
N PRO A 114 11.43 3.00 -7.82
CA PRO A 114 10.70 3.67 -6.73
C PRO A 114 10.74 5.19 -6.79
N THR A 115 11.81 5.81 -7.30
CA THR A 115 11.89 7.27 -7.50
C THR A 115 10.95 7.75 -8.59
N SER A 116 10.74 6.96 -9.65
CA SER A 116 9.75 7.27 -10.69
C SER A 116 8.33 7.15 -10.14
N ALA A 117 8.07 6.13 -9.31
CA ALA A 117 6.79 6.01 -8.61
C ALA A 117 6.55 7.20 -7.66
N ASP A 118 7.58 7.69 -6.95
CA ASP A 118 7.47 8.89 -6.11
C ASP A 118 7.13 10.13 -6.94
N ALA A 119 7.73 10.30 -8.12
CA ALA A 119 7.39 11.40 -9.04
C ALA A 119 5.92 11.32 -9.51
N ILE A 120 5.47 10.13 -9.93
CA ILE A 120 4.06 9.89 -10.32
C ILE A 120 3.11 10.28 -9.19
N LEU A 121 3.42 9.87 -7.95
CA LEU A 121 2.58 10.20 -6.80
C LEU A 121 2.54 11.71 -6.53
N ARG A 122 3.67 12.39 -6.61
CA ARG A 122 3.73 13.86 -6.43
C ARG A 122 2.88 14.58 -7.46
N ASP A 123 3.00 14.21 -8.73
CA ASP A 123 2.20 14.80 -9.81
C ASP A 123 0.70 14.53 -9.60
N ALA A 124 0.33 13.33 -9.16
CA ALA A 124 -1.05 12.99 -8.83
C ALA A 124 -1.58 13.81 -7.65
N CYS A 125 -0.79 13.97 -6.59
CA CYS A 125 -1.14 14.78 -5.43
C CYS A 125 -1.29 16.27 -5.80
N GLN A 126 -0.41 16.80 -6.63
CA GLN A 126 -0.48 18.18 -7.10
C GLN A 126 -1.79 18.46 -7.86
N ARG A 127 -2.24 17.52 -8.72
CA ARG A 127 -3.51 17.68 -9.48
C ARG A 127 -4.73 17.82 -8.59
N VAL A 128 -4.70 17.23 -7.41
CA VAL A 128 -5.85 17.22 -6.47
C VAL A 128 -5.61 18.03 -5.20
N GLY A 129 -4.54 18.84 -5.17
CA GLY A 129 -4.23 19.73 -4.05
C GLY A 129 -3.91 19.00 -2.74
N LEU A 130 -3.25 17.84 -2.81
CA LEU A 130 -2.84 17.08 -1.63
C LEU A 130 -1.37 17.34 -1.28
N GLU A 131 -1.12 17.77 -0.05
CA GLU A 131 0.22 18.02 0.48
C GLU A 131 0.63 16.98 1.53
N GLY A 132 1.94 16.85 1.77
CA GLY A 132 2.51 15.97 2.80
C GLY A 132 2.43 14.46 2.48
N VAL A 133 1.96 14.09 1.28
CA VAL A 133 1.84 12.70 0.84
C VAL A 133 3.18 12.19 0.32
N SER A 134 3.51 10.96 0.65
CA SER A 134 4.69 10.23 0.14
C SER A 134 4.32 8.78 -0.14
N THR A 135 5.22 8.05 -0.80
CA THR A 135 5.00 6.61 -1.07
C THR A 135 4.74 5.77 0.19
N HIS A 136 5.17 6.25 1.38
CA HIS A 136 4.87 5.60 2.65
C HIS A 136 3.47 5.92 3.18
N SER A 137 2.80 6.95 2.66
CA SER A 137 1.46 7.35 3.11
C SER A 137 0.42 6.26 2.87
N MET A 138 0.48 5.55 1.73
CA MET A 138 -0.42 4.45 1.42
C MET A 138 -0.35 3.35 2.50
N ARG A 139 0.87 2.90 2.79
CA ARG A 139 1.13 1.88 3.81
C ARG A 139 0.73 2.35 5.21
N ARG A 140 1.08 3.59 5.56
CA ARG A 140 0.73 4.17 6.86
C ARG A 140 -0.78 4.26 7.02
N THR A 141 -1.49 4.77 6.02
CA THR A 141 -2.95 4.86 6.02
C THR A 141 -3.59 3.50 6.22
N ALA A 142 -3.18 2.49 5.44
CA ALA A 142 -3.72 1.13 5.57
C ALA A 142 -3.54 0.56 6.98
N LEU A 143 -2.34 0.67 7.54
CA LEU A 143 -2.04 0.15 8.87
C LEU A 143 -2.82 0.90 9.96
N THR A 144 -2.92 2.23 9.87
CA THR A 144 -3.67 3.05 10.82
C THR A 144 -5.17 2.74 10.77
N VAL A 145 -5.75 2.63 9.56
CA VAL A 145 -7.18 2.30 9.40
C VAL A 145 -7.49 0.92 9.97
N MET A 146 -6.68 -0.10 9.64
CA MET A 146 -6.85 -1.45 10.18
C MET A 146 -6.69 -1.47 11.72
N HIS A 147 -5.71 -0.73 12.26
CA HIS A 147 -5.51 -0.65 13.71
C HIS A 147 -6.71 -0.01 14.41
N ARG A 148 -7.21 1.12 13.90
CA ARG A 148 -8.41 1.79 14.42
C ARG A 148 -9.66 0.91 14.33
N ALA A 149 -9.73 0.01 13.35
CA ALA A 149 -10.77 -1.01 13.25
C ALA A 149 -10.59 -2.19 14.25
N GLY A 150 -9.61 -2.13 15.14
CA GLY A 150 -9.37 -3.14 16.17
C GLY A 150 -8.64 -4.40 15.69
N ILE A 151 -8.03 -4.37 14.52
CA ILE A 151 -7.27 -5.54 14.00
C ILE A 151 -6.02 -5.78 14.86
N PRO A 152 -5.80 -7.01 15.38
CA PRO A 152 -4.66 -7.32 16.25
C PRO A 152 -3.31 -7.03 15.58
N LEU A 153 -2.33 -6.54 16.36
CA LEU A 153 -0.99 -6.17 15.87
C LEU A 153 -0.28 -7.32 15.15
N GLY A 154 -0.45 -8.57 15.62
CA GLY A 154 0.13 -9.75 14.97
C GLY A 154 -0.42 -9.99 13.54
N VAL A 155 -1.70 -9.66 13.30
CA VAL A 155 -2.32 -9.72 11.96
C VAL A 155 -1.76 -8.61 11.08
N LEU A 156 -1.67 -7.38 11.60
CA LEU A 156 -1.05 -6.25 10.89
C LEU A 156 0.41 -6.53 10.52
N GLN A 157 1.15 -7.19 11.42
CA GLN A 157 2.53 -7.60 11.17
C GLN A 157 2.63 -8.58 10.00
N LYS A 158 1.76 -9.60 9.96
CA LYS A 158 1.70 -10.58 8.85
C LYS A 158 1.37 -9.91 7.52
N ILE A 159 0.38 -9.01 7.48
CA ILE A 159 -0.02 -8.28 6.26
C ILE A 159 1.14 -7.41 5.78
N SER A 160 1.71 -6.61 6.65
CA SER A 160 2.70 -5.61 6.30
C SER A 160 4.13 -6.15 6.15
N GLY A 161 4.42 -7.33 6.71
CA GLY A 161 5.74 -7.91 6.73
C GLY A 161 6.75 -7.10 7.56
N HIS A 162 6.37 -6.56 8.72
CA HIS A 162 7.31 -5.97 9.65
C HIS A 162 8.06 -7.05 10.42
N ARG A 163 9.39 -6.89 10.57
CA ARG A 163 10.23 -7.86 11.28
C ARG A 163 9.88 -7.97 12.76
N ASN A 164 9.55 -6.84 13.38
CA ASN A 164 9.19 -6.79 14.79
C ASN A 164 8.04 -5.80 15.03
N LEU A 165 7.36 -5.95 16.16
CA LEU A 165 6.24 -5.13 16.55
C LEU A 165 6.62 -3.67 16.83
N GLN A 166 7.84 -3.41 17.34
CA GLN A 166 8.31 -2.05 17.58
C GLN A 166 8.38 -1.22 16.28
N ALA A 167 8.82 -1.85 15.17
CA ALA A 167 8.84 -1.21 13.87
C ALA A 167 7.41 -0.92 13.35
N LEU A 168 6.44 -1.76 13.67
CA LEU A 168 5.03 -1.57 13.34
C LEU A 168 4.41 -0.46 14.22
N GLN A 169 4.65 -0.45 15.51
CA GLN A 169 4.12 0.54 16.45
C GLN A 169 4.45 1.99 16.06
N LYS A 170 5.59 2.23 15.42
CA LYS A 170 5.95 3.57 14.90
C LYS A 170 4.96 4.12 13.85
N TYR A 171 4.13 3.27 13.27
CA TYR A 171 3.10 3.63 12.29
C TYR A 171 1.72 3.83 12.94
N LEU A 172 1.55 3.45 14.20
CA LEU A 172 0.27 3.41 14.89
C LEU A 172 0.24 4.52 15.93
N GLU A 173 -0.78 5.34 15.84
CA GLU A 173 -1.13 6.31 16.87
C GLU A 173 -2.30 5.73 17.68
N ILE A 174 -2.13 5.60 18.98
CA ILE A 174 -3.18 5.17 19.91
C ILE A 174 -3.87 6.45 20.41
N SER A 175 -5.19 6.55 20.20
CA SER A 175 -5.98 7.65 20.72
C SER A 175 -6.52 7.32 22.13
N GLU A 176 -6.79 8.35 22.93
CA GLU A 176 -7.43 8.19 24.26
C GLU A 176 -8.79 7.49 24.13
N GLU A 177 -9.57 7.81 23.07
CA GLU A 177 -10.83 7.16 22.78
C GLU A 177 -10.69 5.62 22.59
N GLN A 178 -9.60 5.16 21.96
CA GLN A 178 -9.33 3.72 21.84
C GLN A 178 -9.07 3.06 23.19
N VAL A 179 -8.45 3.77 24.10
CA VAL A 179 -8.21 3.29 25.48
C VAL A 179 -9.54 3.17 26.22
N GLU A 180 -10.40 4.19 26.17
CA GLU A 180 -11.72 4.19 26.79
C GLU A 180 -12.62 3.07 26.24
N VAL A 181 -12.67 2.92 24.91
CA VAL A 181 -13.43 1.84 24.25
C VAL A 181 -12.89 0.46 24.64
N ALA A 182 -11.58 0.30 24.81
CA ALA A 182 -11.01 -0.97 25.22
C ALA A 182 -11.45 -1.35 26.63
N ILE A 183 -11.44 -0.39 27.57
CA ILE A 183 -11.89 -0.60 28.95
C ILE A 183 -13.39 -0.89 29.02
N SER A 184 -14.22 -0.18 28.24
CA SER A 184 -15.68 -0.36 28.20
C SER A 184 -16.12 -1.75 27.70
N LYS A 185 -15.24 -2.50 27.02
CA LYS A 185 -15.50 -3.86 26.56
C LYS A 185 -15.29 -4.94 27.62
N LEU A 186 -14.77 -4.59 28.80
CA LEU A 186 -14.63 -5.52 29.90
C LEU A 186 -16.04 -5.80 30.49
N SER A 187 -16.50 -7.04 30.33
CA SER A 187 -17.73 -7.56 30.93
C SER A 187 -17.37 -8.76 31.80
N PHE A 188 -17.57 -8.63 33.06
CA PHE A 188 -17.39 -9.72 34.06
C PHE A 188 -18.76 -10.12 34.56
#